data_ccf3cad6d2f5d6356fe9671eec601e6e
#
_entry.id   ccf3cad6d2f5d6356fe9671eec601e6e
#
_cell.length_a   1.000
_cell.length_b   1.000
_cell.length_c   1.000
_cell.angle_alpha   90.00
_cell.angle_beta   90.00
_cell.angle_gamma   90.00
#
_symmetry.space_group_name_H-M   'P 1'
#
loop_
_entity.id
_entity.type
_entity.pdbx_description
1 polymer ?
#
loop_
_entity_poly.entity_id
_entity_poly.type
_entity_poly.pdbx_seq_one_letter_code
_entity_poly.pdbx_strand_id
1 'polypeptide(L)'
;MALNDLTGQNIEDTFQKVVQTDGNSLADGTGSLLPISFNGNNVIISGSLIAQTYIVSESIINISSGSTVFGDTLDDNHTFTGSISASGNLTVSSINGTINGGTF
;
A
#
# COMPACT_ATOMS: atom_id res chain seq x y z
N MET A 1 -22.80 3.05 2.99
CA MET A 1 -23.77 2.42 2.07
C MET A 1 -23.77 0.92 2.30
N ALA A 2 -24.94 0.34 2.46
CA ALA A 2 -25.06 -1.11 2.62
C ALA A 2 -24.98 -1.80 1.26
N LEU A 3 -24.33 -2.96 1.24
CA LEU A 3 -24.30 -3.79 0.04
C LEU A 3 -25.63 -4.54 -0.09
N ASN A 4 -26.02 -4.81 -1.32
CA ASN A 4 -27.26 -5.54 -1.57
C ASN A 4 -27.07 -7.04 -1.29
N ASP A 5 -28.13 -7.65 -0.75
CA ASP A 5 -28.23 -9.10 -0.68
C ASP A 5 -28.71 -9.59 -2.03
N LEU A 6 -27.87 -10.35 -2.73
CA LEU A 6 -28.18 -10.85 -4.07
C LEU A 6 -28.87 -12.21 -4.06
N THR A 7 -29.18 -12.75 -2.88
CA THR A 7 -29.85 -14.05 -2.73
C THR A 7 -31.21 -14.01 -3.41
N GLY A 8 -31.48 -14.98 -4.29
CA GLY A 8 -32.77 -15.07 -4.97
C GLY A 8 -32.99 -14.08 -6.09
N GLN A 9 -31.99 -13.28 -6.46
CA GLN A 9 -32.10 -12.33 -7.55
C GLN A 9 -31.50 -12.91 -8.83
N ASN A 10 -31.98 -12.43 -9.98
CA ASN A 10 -31.49 -12.85 -11.29
C ASN A 10 -30.19 -12.10 -11.63
N ILE A 11 -29.30 -12.75 -12.36
CA ILE A 11 -28.04 -12.13 -12.79
C ILE A 11 -28.31 -10.91 -13.67
N GLU A 12 -29.33 -10.96 -14.54
CA GLU A 12 -29.63 -9.82 -15.43
C GLU A 12 -30.05 -8.55 -14.64
N ASP A 13 -30.55 -8.72 -13.41
CA ASP A 13 -30.94 -7.61 -12.56
C ASP A 13 -29.82 -7.11 -11.66
N THR A 14 -28.78 -7.93 -11.44
CA THR A 14 -27.74 -7.68 -10.45
C THR A 14 -26.32 -7.64 -11.02
N PHE A 15 -26.14 -7.88 -12.32
CA PHE A 15 -24.78 -7.99 -12.89
C PHE A 15 -23.95 -6.72 -12.68
N GLN A 16 -24.57 -5.56 -12.60
CA GLN A 16 -23.86 -4.29 -12.36
C GLN A 16 -23.23 -4.23 -10.97
N LYS A 17 -23.71 -5.05 -10.05
CA LYS A 17 -23.30 -5.04 -8.65
C LYS A 17 -22.30 -6.13 -8.31
N VAL A 18 -21.88 -6.91 -9.27
CA VAL A 18 -20.89 -7.97 -9.09
C VAL A 18 -19.56 -7.52 -9.66
N VAL A 19 -18.50 -8.13 -9.17
CA VAL A 19 -17.14 -7.90 -9.67
C VAL A 19 -16.78 -9.04 -10.61
N GLN A 20 -16.22 -8.69 -11.76
CA GLN A 20 -15.76 -9.67 -12.73
C GLN A 20 -14.27 -9.51 -13.00
N THR A 21 -13.66 -10.55 -13.56
CA THR A 21 -12.27 -10.52 -13.93
C THR A 21 -12.06 -11.34 -15.22
N ASP A 22 -11.10 -10.89 -16.02
CA ASP A 22 -10.58 -11.65 -17.16
C ASP A 22 -9.29 -12.40 -16.82
N GLY A 23 -8.89 -12.39 -15.53
CA GLY A 23 -7.64 -12.96 -15.05
C GLY A 23 -6.53 -11.93 -14.86
N ASN A 24 -6.67 -10.75 -15.44
CA ASN A 24 -5.67 -9.67 -15.33
C ASN A 24 -6.24 -8.41 -14.68
N SER A 25 -7.51 -8.12 -14.91
CA SER A 25 -8.15 -6.90 -14.41
C SER A 25 -9.37 -7.26 -13.58
N LEU A 26 -9.74 -6.37 -12.68
CA LEU A 26 -11.04 -6.40 -12.01
C LEU A 26 -11.90 -5.28 -12.57
N ALA A 27 -13.19 -5.59 -12.77
CA ALA A 27 -14.16 -4.64 -13.26
C ALA A 27 -15.51 -4.90 -12.59
N ASP A 28 -16.43 -3.93 -12.69
CA ASP A 28 -17.80 -4.19 -12.29
C ASP A 28 -18.53 -4.96 -13.41
N GLY A 29 -19.82 -5.28 -13.19
CA GLY A 29 -20.58 -6.04 -14.16
C GLY A 29 -20.84 -5.32 -15.48
N THR A 30 -20.65 -4.02 -15.55
CA THR A 30 -20.77 -3.24 -16.78
C THR A 30 -19.46 -3.13 -17.56
N GLY A 31 -18.36 -3.65 -17.00
CA GLY A 31 -17.05 -3.62 -17.63
C GLY A 31 -16.21 -2.41 -17.23
N SER A 32 -16.66 -1.58 -16.30
CA SER A 32 -15.86 -0.46 -15.80
C SER A 32 -14.75 -0.96 -14.92
N LEU A 33 -13.50 -0.58 -15.23
CA LEU A 33 -12.33 -1.09 -14.53
C LEU A 33 -12.24 -0.54 -13.11
N LEU A 34 -11.86 -1.41 -12.19
CA LEU A 34 -11.51 -1.06 -10.83
C LEU A 34 -10.00 -0.85 -10.72
N PRO A 35 -9.50 -0.12 -9.71
CA PRO A 35 -8.07 0.21 -9.62
C PRO A 35 -7.21 -0.93 -9.09
N ILE A 36 -7.56 -2.17 -9.43
CA ILE A 36 -6.82 -3.38 -9.04
C ILE A 36 -6.70 -4.26 -10.27
N SER A 37 -5.48 -4.71 -10.54
CA SER A 37 -5.22 -5.66 -11.62
C SER A 37 -4.19 -6.68 -11.16
N PHE A 38 -3.95 -7.68 -11.98
CA PHE A 38 -3.07 -8.79 -11.65
C PHE A 38 -2.07 -9.03 -12.77
N ASN A 39 -0.85 -9.37 -12.40
CA ASN A 39 0.17 -9.78 -13.34
C ASN A 39 0.89 -11.00 -12.74
N GLY A 40 0.50 -12.19 -13.17
CA GLY A 40 0.96 -13.42 -12.53
C GLY A 40 0.48 -13.49 -11.08
N ASN A 41 1.41 -13.58 -10.16
CA ASN A 41 1.11 -13.61 -8.72
C ASN A 41 1.16 -12.22 -8.07
N ASN A 42 1.29 -11.17 -8.87
CA ASN A 42 1.37 -9.81 -8.36
C ASN A 42 0.03 -9.12 -8.41
N VAL A 43 -0.26 -8.33 -7.38
CA VAL A 43 -1.43 -7.45 -7.35
C VAL A 43 -0.94 -6.03 -7.63
N ILE A 44 -1.58 -5.37 -8.60
CA ILE A 44 -1.25 -4.02 -9.01
C ILE A 44 -2.40 -3.11 -8.61
N ILE A 45 -2.10 -2.08 -7.83
CA ILE A 45 -3.07 -1.06 -7.47
C ILE A 45 -2.73 0.20 -8.26
N SER A 46 -3.65 0.59 -9.16
CA SER A 46 -3.42 1.74 -10.05
C SER A 46 -3.80 3.07 -9.44
N GLY A 47 -4.38 3.05 -8.25
CA GLY A 47 -4.67 4.24 -7.46
C GLY A 47 -3.88 4.25 -6.17
N SER A 48 -4.43 4.87 -5.14
CA SER A 48 -3.85 4.88 -3.82
C SER A 48 -4.42 3.76 -2.95
N LEU A 49 -3.58 3.17 -2.11
CA LEU A 49 -4.02 2.21 -1.11
C LEU A 49 -4.07 2.90 0.25
N ILE A 50 -5.25 2.91 0.85
CA ILE A 50 -5.45 3.44 2.20
C ILE A 50 -5.76 2.26 3.11
N ALA A 51 -4.88 1.98 4.05
CA ALA A 51 -5.02 0.88 4.97
C ALA A 51 -4.95 1.38 6.41
N GLN A 52 -5.76 0.80 7.29
CA GLN A 52 -5.66 1.10 8.72
C GLN A 52 -4.38 0.53 9.32
N THR A 53 -4.04 -0.69 8.94
CA THR A 53 -2.83 -1.36 9.40
C THR A 53 -2.22 -2.08 8.22
N TYR A 54 -0.91 -1.94 8.07
CA TYR A 54 -0.18 -2.55 6.98
C TYR A 54 0.90 -3.47 7.55
N ILE A 55 0.75 -4.77 7.35
CA ILE A 55 1.65 -5.80 7.87
C ILE A 55 2.25 -6.56 6.72
N VAL A 56 3.59 -6.62 6.66
CA VAL A 56 4.31 -7.38 5.66
C VAL A 56 5.12 -8.46 6.39
N SER A 57 4.96 -9.71 5.95
CA SER A 57 5.52 -10.86 6.67
C SER A 57 6.96 -11.20 6.29
N GLU A 58 7.43 -10.76 5.13
CA GLU A 58 8.77 -11.13 4.68
C GLU A 58 9.66 -9.93 4.44
N SER A 59 9.44 -9.20 3.37
CA SER A 59 10.31 -8.07 3.01
C SER A 59 9.50 -6.95 2.41
N ILE A 60 10.00 -5.72 2.60
CA ILE A 60 9.43 -4.54 1.97
C ILE A 60 10.48 -3.96 1.05
N ILE A 61 10.11 -3.81 -0.22
CA ILE A 61 10.91 -3.07 -1.20
C ILE A 61 10.07 -1.87 -1.62
N ASN A 62 10.52 -0.67 -1.24
CA ASN A 62 9.81 0.56 -1.59
C ASN A 62 10.67 1.35 -2.54
N ILE A 63 10.27 1.38 -3.82
CA ILE A 63 10.95 2.14 -4.86
C ILE A 63 10.01 3.26 -5.27
N SER A 64 10.33 4.48 -4.86
CA SER A 64 9.53 5.66 -5.15
C SER A 64 10.37 6.64 -5.94
N SER A 65 9.79 7.24 -6.97
CA SER A 65 10.48 8.29 -7.74
C SER A 65 10.43 9.64 -7.03
N GLY A 66 9.61 9.78 -6.01
CA GLY A 66 9.50 10.99 -5.21
C GLY A 66 9.87 10.74 -3.77
N SER A 67 9.45 11.65 -2.91
CA SER A 67 9.70 11.59 -1.48
C SER A 67 8.76 10.63 -0.78
N THR A 68 9.23 10.01 0.29
CA THR A 68 8.41 9.14 1.14
C THR A 68 8.28 9.79 2.51
N VAL A 69 7.05 9.85 3.03
CA VAL A 69 6.75 10.46 4.32
C VAL A 69 6.31 9.37 5.29
N PHE A 70 6.92 9.36 6.47
CA PHE A 70 6.55 8.47 7.56
C PHE A 70 6.09 9.33 8.74
N GLY A 71 4.82 9.18 9.14
CA GLY A 71 4.24 9.92 10.25
C GLY A 71 3.71 11.29 9.87
N ASP A 72 2.90 11.88 10.73
CA ASP A 72 2.28 13.19 10.47
C ASP A 72 2.62 14.23 11.54
N THR A 73 3.07 13.82 12.72
CA THR A 73 3.42 14.72 13.81
C THR A 73 4.72 14.27 14.47
N LEU A 74 5.30 15.17 15.27
CA LEU A 74 6.58 14.90 15.92
C LEU A 74 6.50 13.88 17.07
N ASP A 75 5.30 13.51 17.48
CA ASP A 75 5.11 12.50 18.52
C ASP A 75 5.06 11.07 17.96
N ASP A 76 5.17 10.92 16.66
CA ASP A 76 5.22 9.59 16.04
C ASP A 76 6.59 8.97 16.20
N ASN A 77 6.61 7.68 16.51
CA ASN A 77 7.84 6.91 16.66
C ASN A 77 7.97 5.87 15.55
N HIS A 78 9.19 5.72 15.05
CA HIS A 78 9.50 4.73 14.04
C HIS A 78 10.62 3.84 14.57
N THR A 79 10.31 2.57 14.79
CA THR A 79 11.25 1.63 15.39
C THR A 79 11.91 0.80 14.31
N PHE A 80 13.23 0.80 14.30
CA PHE A 80 14.04 -0.02 13.39
C PHE A 80 14.84 -1.01 14.23
N THR A 81 14.63 -2.30 13.98
CA THR A 81 15.43 -3.36 14.58
C THR A 81 16.43 -3.82 13.52
N GLY A 82 17.70 -3.56 13.74
CA GLY A 82 18.74 -3.82 12.75
C GLY A 82 19.42 -2.52 12.35
N SER A 83 20.17 -2.58 11.26
CA SER A 83 20.96 -1.46 10.79
C SER A 83 20.17 -0.55 9.85
N ILE A 84 20.48 0.73 9.86
CA ILE A 84 19.96 1.70 8.91
C ILE A 84 21.12 2.14 8.02
N SER A 85 20.91 2.02 6.70
CA SER A 85 21.90 2.46 5.71
C SER A 85 21.30 3.56 4.85
N ALA A 86 21.97 4.70 4.79
CA ALA A 86 21.57 5.82 3.96
C ALA A 86 22.69 6.17 3.00
N SER A 87 22.38 6.24 1.68
CA SER A 87 23.37 6.59 0.66
C SER A 87 23.62 8.09 0.60
N GLY A 88 22.68 8.88 1.09
CA GLY A 88 22.80 10.33 1.14
C GLY A 88 22.98 10.84 2.56
N ASN A 89 22.58 12.06 2.77
CA ASN A 89 22.70 12.68 4.09
C ASN A 89 21.57 12.25 5.01
N LEU A 90 21.88 12.12 6.29
CA LEU A 90 20.88 11.96 7.33
C LEU A 90 20.72 13.30 8.05
N THR A 91 19.50 13.87 7.98
CA THR A 91 19.18 15.15 8.61
C THR A 91 18.27 14.89 9.79
N VAL A 92 18.74 15.21 10.98
CA VAL A 92 17.97 15.05 12.22
C VAL A 92 18.17 16.30 13.09
N SER A 93 17.17 16.58 13.95
CA SER A 93 17.28 17.69 14.89
C SER A 93 18.29 17.39 15.99
N SER A 94 18.34 16.15 16.43
CA SER A 94 19.28 15.74 17.47
C SER A 94 19.47 14.23 17.39
N ILE A 95 20.60 13.77 17.88
CA ILE A 95 20.90 12.35 18.02
C ILE A 95 21.10 12.08 19.49
N ASN A 96 20.31 11.12 20.01
CA ASN A 96 20.42 10.69 21.39
C ASN A 96 21.01 9.29 21.40
N GLY A 97 22.29 9.21 21.70
CA GLY A 97 23.03 7.95 21.68
C GLY A 97 24.50 8.19 21.34
N THR A 98 25.17 7.12 20.94
CA THR A 98 26.60 7.16 20.62
C THR A 98 26.80 7.18 19.11
N ILE A 99 27.59 8.15 18.65
CA ILE A 99 28.02 8.19 17.25
C ILE A 99 29.44 7.63 17.21
N ASN A 100 29.64 6.59 16.40
CA ASN A 100 30.90 5.87 16.35
C ASN A 100 31.46 5.91 14.92
N GLY A 101 32.65 6.47 14.80
CA GLY A 101 33.41 6.50 13.56
C GLY A 101 33.36 7.83 12.84
N GLY A 102 34.25 7.97 11.87
CA GLY A 102 34.34 9.14 11.01
C GLY A 102 35.06 10.34 11.63
N THR A 103 35.21 11.35 10.81
CA THR A 103 35.75 12.65 11.20
C THR A 103 34.62 13.67 11.23
N PHE A 104 34.56 14.43 12.26
CA PHE A 104 33.48 15.40 12.44
C PHE A 104 33.94 16.82 12.16
#